data_ff4cb7b6b181416d4d9542eec11ebb34
#
_entry.id   ff4cb7b6b181416d4d9542eec11ebb34
#
_cell.length_a   1.000
_cell.length_b   1.000
_cell.length_c   1.000
_cell.angle_alpha   90.00
_cell.angle_beta   90.00
_cell.angle_gamma   90.00
#
_symmetry.space_group_name_H-M   'P 1'
#
loop_
_entity.id
_entity.type
_entity.pdbx_description
1 polymer ?
#
loop_
_entity_poly.entity_id
_entity_poly.type
_entity_poly.pdbx_seq_one_letter_code
_entity_poly.pdbx_strand_id
1 'polypeptide(L)'
;MTTKASIIRRPAVAGQFYPGYPDELRSSVDEYLAGAVKSGPDPVALISPHAGYVFSGHVAAQAFKQAEGVDYDAIVVLGTNHTDPMARGCAIWPEGAFAMPMGDVPIDSQLARALMEADSRITFQRSAHQAEHSIEVQLPFLQRVQPGKKFVPIIVAEPTRENCEALARALASTLRERRALVVASSDLSHYPRYEDAVRVDHASLAAVVSLDPLALQASIEDSMGGGIHDLHTCMCGEGPVMTTML
;
A
#
# COMPACT_ATOMS: atom_id res chain seq x y z
N MET A 1 -5.45 -2.77 36.83
CA MET A 1 -4.99 -2.92 35.44
C MET A 1 -5.48 -1.71 34.67
N THR A 2 -4.64 -0.73 34.43
CA THR A 2 -4.97 0.43 33.60
C THR A 2 -5.09 -0.05 32.15
N THR A 3 -6.29 -0.06 31.60
CA THR A 3 -6.51 -0.28 30.16
C THR A 3 -5.77 0.84 29.41
N LYS A 4 -4.64 0.51 28.79
CA LYS A 4 -3.93 1.42 27.91
C LYS A 4 -4.89 1.80 26.78
N ALA A 5 -5.20 3.08 26.64
CA ALA A 5 -6.10 3.55 25.61
C ALA A 5 -5.57 3.06 24.24
N SER A 6 -6.42 2.40 23.49
CA SER A 6 -6.09 1.92 22.14
C SER A 6 -5.71 3.11 21.27
N ILE A 7 -4.58 3.03 20.56
CA ILE A 7 -4.14 4.09 19.64
C ILE A 7 -4.95 3.97 18.35
N ILE A 8 -5.85 4.91 18.13
CA ILE A 8 -6.69 4.95 16.92
C ILE A 8 -6.15 6.00 15.95
N ARG A 9 -5.89 5.57 14.72
CA ARG A 9 -5.62 6.46 13.59
C ARG A 9 -6.95 6.80 12.92
N ARG A 10 -7.30 8.08 12.90
CA ARG A 10 -8.54 8.57 12.27
C ARG A 10 -8.36 8.72 10.77
N PRO A 11 -9.43 8.58 9.95
CA PRO A 11 -9.33 8.76 8.50
C PRO A 11 -8.90 10.20 8.16
N ALA A 12 -8.04 10.34 7.15
CA ALA A 12 -7.54 11.62 6.66
C ALA A 12 -8.30 12.10 5.42
N VAL A 13 -8.79 11.19 4.57
CA VAL A 13 -9.35 11.50 3.25
C VAL A 13 -10.77 10.94 3.03
N ALA A 14 -11.44 10.51 4.10
CA ALA A 14 -12.85 10.11 4.03
C ALA A 14 -13.74 11.27 3.58
N GLY A 15 -14.64 11.02 2.63
CA GLY A 15 -15.48 12.04 1.99
C GLY A 15 -14.76 12.87 0.91
N GLN A 16 -13.49 12.58 0.64
CA GLN A 16 -12.69 13.23 -0.42
C GLN A 16 -12.19 12.21 -1.45
N PHE A 17 -11.44 11.18 -1.03
CA PHE A 17 -10.91 10.14 -1.91
C PHE A 17 -11.87 8.97 -2.07
N TYR A 18 -12.71 8.74 -1.08
CA TYR A 18 -13.76 7.71 -1.08
C TYR A 18 -14.96 8.21 -0.25
N PRO A 19 -16.18 7.64 -0.43
CA PRO A 19 -17.37 8.06 0.32
C PRO A 19 -17.17 8.05 1.84
N GLY A 20 -17.59 9.14 2.49
CA GLY A 20 -17.44 9.30 3.94
C GLY A 20 -18.50 8.56 4.78
N TYR A 21 -19.59 8.08 4.16
CA TYR A 21 -20.67 7.37 4.82
C TYR A 21 -20.53 5.85 4.62
N PRO A 22 -20.78 5.04 5.68
CA PRO A 22 -20.53 3.59 5.64
C PRO A 22 -21.24 2.85 4.51
N ASP A 23 -22.52 3.14 4.30
CA ASP A 23 -23.34 2.41 3.31
C ASP A 23 -23.00 2.82 1.87
N GLU A 24 -22.69 4.09 1.64
CA GLU A 24 -22.25 4.59 0.34
C GLU A 24 -20.88 3.99 -0.02
N LEU A 25 -19.95 3.97 0.96
CA LEU A 25 -18.63 3.39 0.76
C LEU A 25 -18.73 1.89 0.45
N ARG A 26 -19.57 1.16 1.22
CA ARG A 26 -19.79 -0.27 1.00
C ARG A 26 -20.35 -0.53 -0.39
N SER A 27 -21.39 0.19 -0.79
CA SER A 27 -22.02 0.04 -2.13
C SER A 27 -21.00 0.34 -3.23
N SER A 28 -20.21 1.40 -3.10
CA SER A 28 -19.20 1.77 -4.09
C SER A 28 -18.12 0.70 -4.25
N VAL A 29 -17.59 0.18 -3.13
CA VAL A 29 -16.57 -0.89 -3.17
C VAL A 29 -17.15 -2.18 -3.73
N ASP A 30 -18.38 -2.56 -3.35
CA ASP A 30 -19.04 -3.76 -3.84
C ASP A 30 -19.30 -3.67 -5.35
N GLU A 31 -19.69 -2.50 -5.87
CA GLU A 31 -19.87 -2.26 -7.30
C GLU A 31 -18.55 -2.42 -8.08
N TYR A 32 -17.45 -1.82 -7.60
CA TYR A 32 -16.14 -2.01 -8.21
C TYR A 32 -15.70 -3.48 -8.21
N LEU A 33 -15.86 -4.18 -7.08
CA LEU A 33 -15.51 -5.60 -6.95
C LEU A 33 -16.38 -6.52 -7.83
N ALA A 34 -17.66 -6.16 -8.03
CA ALA A 34 -18.57 -6.90 -8.93
C ALA A 34 -18.14 -6.77 -10.40
N GLY A 35 -17.55 -5.63 -10.79
CA GLY A 35 -16.98 -5.41 -12.12
C GLY A 35 -15.59 -6.04 -12.34
N ALA A 36 -14.98 -6.56 -11.28
CA ALA A 36 -13.64 -7.15 -11.32
C ALA A 36 -13.68 -8.66 -11.51
N VAL A 37 -12.67 -9.22 -12.18
CA VAL A 37 -12.58 -10.66 -12.47
C VAL A 37 -11.40 -11.27 -11.70
N LYS A 38 -11.67 -12.34 -10.95
CA LYS A 38 -10.60 -13.14 -10.35
C LYS A 38 -9.97 -14.03 -11.42
N SER A 39 -8.65 -13.91 -11.59
CA SER A 39 -7.87 -14.65 -12.58
C SER A 39 -6.50 -15.04 -12.00
N GLY A 40 -6.01 -16.20 -12.33
CA GLY A 40 -4.69 -16.67 -11.88
C GLY A 40 -4.67 -17.29 -10.48
N PRO A 41 -3.47 -17.57 -9.95
CA PRO A 41 -3.27 -18.15 -8.63
C PRO A 41 -3.56 -17.14 -7.52
N ASP A 42 -3.68 -17.64 -6.28
CA ASP A 42 -3.81 -16.78 -5.10
C ASP A 42 -2.56 -15.92 -4.93
N PRO A 43 -2.69 -14.59 -4.83
CA PRO A 43 -1.53 -13.72 -4.78
C PRO A 43 -0.82 -13.76 -3.43
N VAL A 44 0.50 -13.65 -3.45
CA VAL A 44 1.33 -13.35 -2.27
C VAL A 44 1.52 -11.84 -2.10
N ALA A 45 1.39 -11.10 -3.20
CA ALA A 45 1.49 -9.66 -3.22
C ALA A 45 0.53 -9.04 -4.26
N LEU A 46 0.12 -7.80 -3.99
CA LEU A 46 -0.67 -6.96 -4.88
C LEU A 46 -0.01 -5.59 -5.00
N ILE A 47 -0.08 -5.00 -6.19
CA ILE A 47 0.15 -3.56 -6.37
C ILE A 47 -1.21 -2.93 -6.65
N SER A 48 -1.58 -1.90 -5.88
CA SER A 48 -2.88 -1.26 -5.95
C SER A 48 -2.75 0.26 -5.92
N PRO A 49 -3.44 1.00 -6.79
CA PRO A 49 -3.42 2.45 -6.80
C PRO A 49 -4.11 3.04 -5.57
N HIS A 50 -3.80 4.32 -5.27
CA HIS A 50 -4.36 5.04 -4.13
C HIS A 50 -4.90 6.45 -4.46
N ALA A 51 -5.17 6.73 -5.72
CA ALA A 51 -5.94 7.90 -6.12
C ALA A 51 -7.38 7.82 -5.58
N GLY A 52 -8.14 8.92 -5.71
CA GLY A 52 -9.56 8.90 -5.36
C GLY A 52 -10.32 7.82 -6.15
N TYR A 53 -11.31 7.20 -5.53
CA TYR A 53 -12.03 6.03 -6.08
C TYR A 53 -12.68 6.27 -7.44
N VAL A 54 -13.11 7.50 -7.70
CA VAL A 54 -13.66 7.88 -9.02
C VAL A 54 -12.64 7.72 -10.17
N PHE A 55 -11.35 7.75 -9.85
CA PHE A 55 -10.25 7.60 -10.81
C PHE A 55 -9.68 6.17 -10.83
N SER A 56 -9.39 5.62 -9.65
CA SER A 56 -8.64 4.37 -9.54
C SER A 56 -9.38 3.21 -8.88
N GLY A 57 -10.60 3.42 -8.38
CA GLY A 57 -11.35 2.38 -7.65
C GLY A 57 -11.56 1.10 -8.43
N HIS A 58 -11.84 1.18 -9.72
CA HIS A 58 -12.01 0.02 -10.59
C HIS A 58 -10.69 -0.76 -10.80
N VAL A 59 -9.54 -0.08 -10.83
CA VAL A 59 -8.22 -0.72 -10.93
C VAL A 59 -7.85 -1.37 -9.60
N ALA A 60 -8.05 -0.66 -8.48
CA ALA A 60 -7.85 -1.23 -7.14
C ALA A 60 -8.70 -2.50 -6.94
N ALA A 61 -9.95 -2.48 -7.39
CA ALA A 61 -10.83 -3.65 -7.33
C ALA A 61 -10.28 -4.85 -8.10
N GLN A 62 -9.67 -4.66 -9.28
CA GLN A 62 -9.04 -5.75 -10.03
C GLN A 62 -7.91 -6.40 -9.23
N ALA A 63 -7.09 -5.61 -8.52
CA ALA A 63 -6.04 -6.12 -7.66
C ALA A 63 -6.64 -6.89 -6.45
N PHE A 64 -7.54 -6.26 -5.68
CA PHE A 64 -8.12 -6.88 -4.49
C PHE A 64 -9.00 -8.08 -4.78
N LYS A 65 -9.64 -8.14 -5.94
CA LYS A 65 -10.45 -9.30 -6.39
C LYS A 65 -9.62 -10.58 -6.42
N GLN A 66 -8.32 -10.50 -6.69
CA GLN A 66 -7.45 -11.67 -6.70
C GLN A 66 -7.30 -12.31 -5.31
N ALA A 67 -7.40 -11.50 -4.24
CA ALA A 67 -7.30 -11.98 -2.86
C ALA A 67 -8.64 -12.45 -2.26
N GLU A 68 -9.77 -12.29 -2.98
CA GLU A 68 -11.09 -12.67 -2.50
C GLU A 68 -11.19 -14.18 -2.27
N GLY A 69 -11.69 -14.58 -1.09
CA GLY A 69 -11.87 -15.99 -0.72
C GLY A 69 -10.58 -16.72 -0.33
N VAL A 70 -9.44 -16.04 -0.27
CA VAL A 70 -8.18 -16.61 0.20
C VAL A 70 -8.05 -16.34 1.70
N ASP A 71 -7.74 -17.39 2.49
CA ASP A 71 -7.55 -17.24 3.93
C ASP A 71 -6.09 -16.92 4.25
N TYR A 72 -5.78 -15.65 4.46
CA TYR A 72 -4.46 -15.18 4.83
C TYR A 72 -4.27 -15.16 6.35
N ASP A 73 -3.09 -15.61 6.81
CA ASP A 73 -2.66 -15.55 8.22
C ASP A 73 -2.14 -14.17 8.60
N ALA A 74 -1.59 -13.43 7.62
CA ALA A 74 -1.01 -12.11 7.82
C ALA A 74 -1.26 -11.21 6.61
N ILE A 75 -1.52 -9.93 6.88
CA ILE A 75 -1.69 -8.91 5.85
C ILE A 75 -0.82 -7.71 6.20
N VAL A 76 -0.01 -7.28 5.25
CA VAL A 76 0.83 -6.08 5.37
C VAL A 76 0.46 -5.12 4.24
N VAL A 77 0.25 -3.85 4.58
CA VAL A 77 0.00 -2.80 3.59
C VAL A 77 1.15 -1.80 3.64
N LEU A 78 1.88 -1.72 2.53
CA LEU A 78 3.00 -0.81 2.35
C LEU A 78 2.50 0.45 1.64
N GLY A 79 2.70 1.61 2.26
CA GLY A 79 2.37 2.91 1.69
C GLY A 79 3.61 3.76 1.44
N THR A 80 3.44 4.84 0.69
CA THR A 80 4.46 5.86 0.46
C THR A 80 4.21 7.08 1.33
N ASN A 81 5.20 7.93 1.49
CA ASN A 81 5.15 9.12 2.33
C ASN A 81 4.93 10.37 1.48
N HIS A 82 3.72 10.92 1.51
CA HIS A 82 3.40 12.20 0.84
C HIS A 82 3.40 13.39 1.80
N THR A 83 3.34 13.15 3.12
CA THR A 83 2.89 14.20 4.04
C THR A 83 3.87 14.57 5.13
N ASP A 84 4.86 13.74 5.45
CA ASP A 84 5.83 14.00 6.52
C ASP A 84 7.27 14.00 6.00
N PRO A 85 7.84 15.15 5.66
CA PRO A 85 9.22 15.24 5.17
C PRO A 85 10.27 14.92 6.24
N MET A 86 9.86 14.78 7.50
CA MET A 86 10.74 14.44 8.62
C MET A 86 10.77 12.95 8.93
N ALA A 87 9.85 12.17 8.38
CA ALA A 87 9.84 10.71 8.57
C ALA A 87 11.07 10.06 7.94
N ARG A 88 11.59 9.00 8.56
CA ARG A 88 12.82 8.30 8.17
C ARG A 88 12.62 6.79 8.13
N GLY A 89 13.41 6.13 7.28
CA GLY A 89 13.37 4.67 7.14
C GLY A 89 11.99 4.15 6.80
N CYS A 90 11.47 3.23 7.62
CA CYS A 90 10.15 2.64 7.49
C CYS A 90 9.30 2.95 8.72
N ALA A 91 8.24 3.73 8.55
CA ALA A 91 7.34 4.10 9.63
C ALA A 91 6.22 3.06 9.78
N ILE A 92 6.14 2.40 10.94
CA ILE A 92 5.11 1.41 11.25
C ILE A 92 4.11 1.97 12.28
N TRP A 93 2.83 1.55 12.20
CA TRP A 93 1.84 1.79 13.26
C TRP A 93 1.61 0.48 14.02
N PRO A 94 2.11 0.35 15.29
CA PRO A 94 2.32 -0.97 15.90
C PRO A 94 1.13 -1.54 16.66
N GLU A 95 0.11 -0.75 17.01
CA GLU A 95 -1.01 -1.23 17.85
C GLU A 95 -2.28 -0.38 17.64
N GLY A 96 -3.42 -0.91 18.05
CA GLY A 96 -4.70 -0.24 17.97
C GLY A 96 -5.43 -0.53 16.67
N ALA A 97 -5.92 0.50 15.98
CA ALA A 97 -6.68 0.35 14.75
C ALA A 97 -6.60 1.59 13.85
N PHE A 98 -6.91 1.41 12.58
CA PHE A 98 -7.30 2.50 11.69
C PHE A 98 -8.82 2.59 11.67
N ALA A 99 -9.36 3.73 12.13
CA ALA A 99 -10.78 4.00 12.03
C ALA A 99 -11.15 4.28 10.57
N MET A 100 -12.17 3.56 10.09
CA MET A 100 -12.71 3.71 8.74
C MET A 100 -14.22 3.92 8.80
N PRO A 101 -14.87 4.52 7.80
CA PRO A 101 -16.32 4.67 7.80
C PRO A 101 -17.08 3.35 7.99
N MET A 102 -16.60 2.25 7.42
CA MET A 102 -17.21 0.92 7.55
C MET A 102 -16.83 0.17 8.84
N GLY A 103 -16.16 0.83 9.78
CA GLY A 103 -15.69 0.26 11.05
C GLY A 103 -14.16 0.17 11.13
N ASP A 104 -13.67 -0.01 12.34
CA ASP A 104 -12.24 -0.05 12.62
C ASP A 104 -11.56 -1.27 11.99
N VAL A 105 -10.38 -1.06 11.38
CA VAL A 105 -9.50 -2.14 10.91
C VAL A 105 -8.39 -2.33 11.95
N PRO A 106 -8.39 -3.45 12.69
CA PRO A 106 -7.45 -3.65 13.77
C PRO A 106 -6.03 -3.96 13.28
N ILE A 107 -5.04 -3.50 14.06
CA ILE A 107 -3.63 -3.78 13.80
C ILE A 107 -3.24 -5.16 14.32
N ASP A 108 -2.45 -5.91 13.55
CA ASP A 108 -1.73 -7.07 14.06
C ASP A 108 -0.50 -6.62 14.86
N SER A 109 -0.72 -6.35 16.15
CA SER A 109 0.33 -5.83 17.04
C SER A 109 1.45 -6.84 17.30
N GLN A 110 1.19 -8.13 17.14
CA GLN A 110 2.22 -9.15 17.31
C GLN A 110 3.18 -9.13 16.11
N LEU A 111 2.65 -9.14 14.90
CA LEU A 111 3.44 -9.05 13.68
C LEU A 111 4.16 -7.71 13.59
N ALA A 112 3.50 -6.60 13.95
CA ALA A 112 4.13 -5.27 13.93
C ALA A 112 5.35 -5.19 14.85
N ARG A 113 5.27 -5.77 16.07
CA ARG A 113 6.42 -5.82 17.00
C ARG A 113 7.54 -6.70 16.45
N ALA A 114 7.23 -7.87 15.91
CA ALA A 114 8.23 -8.74 15.31
C ALA A 114 9.00 -8.05 14.17
N LEU A 115 8.31 -7.25 13.35
CA LEU A 115 8.97 -6.46 12.29
C LEU A 115 9.87 -5.36 12.86
N MET A 116 9.44 -4.66 13.92
CA MET A 116 10.29 -3.66 14.61
C MET A 116 11.53 -4.28 15.26
N GLU A 117 11.42 -5.50 15.76
CA GLU A 117 12.54 -6.26 16.35
C GLU A 117 13.50 -6.77 15.27
N ALA A 118 13.00 -7.04 14.06
CA ALA A 118 13.81 -7.58 12.97
C ALA A 118 14.79 -6.55 12.36
N ASP A 119 14.43 -5.26 12.32
CA ASP A 119 15.32 -4.21 11.81
C ASP A 119 15.05 -2.86 12.48
N SER A 120 16.10 -2.20 12.95
CA SER A 120 16.04 -0.93 13.69
C SER A 120 15.54 0.26 12.84
N ARG A 121 15.48 0.14 11.52
CA ARG A 121 14.92 1.15 10.60
C ARG A 121 13.39 1.13 10.57
N ILE A 122 12.76 0.08 11.12
CA ILE A 122 11.31 -0.04 11.22
C ILE A 122 10.89 0.49 12.58
N THR A 123 10.39 1.73 12.61
CA THR A 123 10.09 2.43 13.86
C THR A 123 8.69 3.01 13.88
N PHE A 124 8.12 3.18 15.08
CA PHE A 124 6.84 3.88 15.21
C PHE A 124 7.02 5.38 14.96
N GLN A 125 6.44 5.88 13.89
CA GLN A 125 6.43 7.31 13.57
C GLN A 125 5.00 7.74 13.29
N ARG A 126 4.35 8.27 14.31
CA ARG A 126 2.92 8.62 14.27
C ARG A 126 2.61 9.66 13.19
N SER A 127 3.46 10.67 13.05
CA SER A 127 3.30 11.77 12.08
C SER A 127 3.23 11.28 10.65
N ALA A 128 4.05 10.28 10.29
CA ALA A 128 4.06 9.70 8.95
C ALA A 128 2.72 9.06 8.53
N HIS A 129 1.88 8.69 9.50
CA HIS A 129 0.59 8.04 9.21
C HIS A 129 -0.61 8.99 9.33
N GLN A 130 -0.51 10.06 10.15
CA GLN A 130 -1.70 10.82 10.55
C GLN A 130 -2.46 11.45 9.40
N ALA A 131 -1.76 12.06 8.44
CA ALA A 131 -2.33 12.70 7.26
C ALA A 131 -2.14 11.89 5.98
N GLU A 132 -1.41 10.76 6.04
CA GLU A 132 -1.07 9.96 4.88
C GLU A 132 -2.26 9.09 4.44
N HIS A 133 -2.53 9.07 3.13
CA HIS A 133 -3.69 8.42 2.54
C HIS A 133 -3.38 7.10 1.82
N SER A 134 -2.13 6.86 1.42
CA SER A 134 -1.76 5.72 0.56
C SER A 134 -2.15 4.35 1.13
N ILE A 135 -2.08 4.17 2.46
CA ILE A 135 -2.57 2.96 3.13
C ILE A 135 -4.08 3.02 3.35
N GLU A 136 -4.60 4.17 3.79
CA GLU A 136 -6.01 4.35 4.14
C GLU A 136 -6.94 3.96 3.00
N VAL A 137 -6.61 4.39 1.78
CA VAL A 137 -7.42 4.15 0.57
C VAL A 137 -7.54 2.66 0.22
N GLN A 138 -6.58 1.81 0.65
CA GLN A 138 -6.62 0.36 0.44
C GLN A 138 -7.60 -0.36 1.37
N LEU A 139 -7.87 0.21 2.55
CA LEU A 139 -8.57 -0.49 3.62
C LEU A 139 -10.03 -0.82 3.31
N PRO A 140 -10.83 0.01 2.63
CA PRO A 140 -12.20 -0.37 2.28
C PRO A 140 -12.28 -1.62 1.40
N PHE A 141 -11.38 -1.77 0.42
CA PHE A 141 -11.28 -2.99 -0.37
C PHE A 141 -10.86 -4.18 0.50
N LEU A 142 -9.85 -3.98 1.36
CA LEU A 142 -9.41 -5.01 2.29
C LEU A 142 -10.54 -5.47 3.21
N GLN A 143 -11.35 -4.56 3.76
CA GLN A 143 -12.50 -4.89 4.60
C GLN A 143 -13.54 -5.74 3.87
N ARG A 144 -13.68 -5.60 2.54
CA ARG A 144 -14.64 -6.38 1.76
C ARG A 144 -14.11 -7.75 1.34
N VAL A 145 -12.84 -7.85 0.94
CA VAL A 145 -12.27 -9.12 0.48
C VAL A 145 -11.67 -9.97 1.59
N GLN A 146 -11.31 -9.36 2.74
CA GLN A 146 -10.71 -9.99 3.91
C GLN A 146 -11.41 -9.56 5.21
N PRO A 147 -12.71 -9.80 5.36
CA PRO A 147 -13.50 -9.27 6.48
C PRO A 147 -12.95 -9.75 7.83
N GLY A 148 -12.79 -8.79 8.77
CA GLY A 148 -12.35 -9.07 10.14
C GLY A 148 -10.86 -9.37 10.31
N LYS A 149 -10.08 -9.39 9.23
CA LYS A 149 -8.63 -9.59 9.33
C LYS A 149 -7.93 -8.38 9.92
N LYS A 150 -6.85 -8.66 10.65
CA LYS A 150 -5.90 -7.65 11.13
C LYS A 150 -4.86 -7.38 10.04
N PHE A 151 -4.22 -6.21 10.11
CA PHE A 151 -3.17 -5.86 9.17
C PHE A 151 -2.02 -5.10 9.86
N VAL A 152 -0.90 -4.97 9.16
CA VAL A 152 0.22 -4.12 9.58
C VAL A 152 0.43 -3.02 8.54
N PRO A 153 0.26 -1.74 8.91
CA PRO A 153 0.56 -0.60 8.04
C PRO A 153 2.01 -0.17 8.18
N ILE A 154 2.71 -0.03 7.06
CA ILE A 154 4.08 0.47 7.01
C ILE A 154 4.19 1.52 5.90
N ILE A 155 4.62 2.73 6.24
CA ILE A 155 5.02 3.75 5.27
C ILE A 155 6.50 3.62 4.99
N VAL A 156 6.89 3.41 3.75
CA VAL A 156 8.29 3.52 3.31
C VAL A 156 8.60 5.01 3.18
N ALA A 157 9.13 5.58 4.27
CA ALA A 157 9.30 7.03 4.38
C ALA A 157 10.49 7.54 3.56
N GLU A 158 11.56 6.74 3.46
CA GLU A 158 12.71 7.00 2.60
C GLU A 158 12.90 5.79 1.67
N PRO A 159 12.51 5.89 0.39
CA PRO A 159 12.52 4.77 -0.55
C PRO A 159 13.93 4.48 -1.09
N THR A 160 14.94 4.51 -0.21
CA THR A 160 16.29 4.10 -0.59
C THR A 160 16.33 2.59 -0.74
N ARG A 161 17.17 2.10 -1.66
CA ARG A 161 17.37 0.67 -1.87
C ARG A 161 17.71 -0.05 -0.55
N GLU A 162 18.55 0.55 0.26
CA GLU A 162 18.97 -0.02 1.55
C GLU A 162 17.77 -0.21 2.50
N ASN A 163 16.87 0.77 2.60
CA ASN A 163 15.67 0.68 3.43
C ASN A 163 14.68 -0.36 2.87
N CYS A 164 14.49 -0.40 1.55
CA CYS A 164 13.64 -1.39 0.90
C CYS A 164 14.16 -2.83 1.12
N GLU A 165 15.48 -3.07 0.95
CA GLU A 165 16.10 -4.36 1.22
C GLU A 165 15.99 -4.77 2.69
N ALA A 166 16.13 -3.83 3.62
CA ALA A 166 15.97 -4.10 5.05
C ALA A 166 14.54 -4.51 5.39
N LEU A 167 13.56 -3.75 4.89
CA LEU A 167 12.14 -4.07 5.09
C LEU A 167 11.78 -5.41 4.43
N ALA A 168 12.26 -5.68 3.21
CA ALA A 168 12.03 -6.94 2.53
C ALA A 168 12.58 -8.13 3.32
N ARG A 169 13.82 -8.04 3.85
CA ARG A 169 14.39 -9.08 4.72
C ARG A 169 13.60 -9.28 6.01
N ALA A 170 13.14 -8.20 6.64
CA ALA A 170 12.30 -8.27 7.83
C ALA A 170 10.96 -8.95 7.54
N LEU A 171 10.29 -8.60 6.42
CA LEU A 171 9.07 -9.24 5.96
C LEU A 171 9.30 -10.73 5.65
N ALA A 172 10.30 -11.07 4.85
CA ALA A 172 10.60 -12.44 4.49
C ALA A 172 10.88 -13.33 5.71
N SER A 173 11.58 -12.80 6.73
CA SER A 173 11.87 -13.55 7.95
C SER A 173 10.65 -13.75 8.85
N THR A 174 9.80 -12.71 9.00
CA THR A 174 8.64 -12.75 9.90
C THR A 174 7.42 -13.46 9.29
N LEU A 175 7.34 -13.53 7.95
CA LEU A 175 6.22 -14.11 7.22
C LEU A 175 6.50 -15.53 6.68
N ARG A 176 7.72 -16.06 6.86
CA ARG A 176 8.19 -17.32 6.26
C ARG A 176 7.22 -18.49 6.36
N GLU A 177 6.54 -18.65 7.50
CA GLU A 177 5.63 -19.78 7.77
C GLU A 177 4.17 -19.37 7.74
N ARG A 178 3.86 -18.22 7.15
CA ARG A 178 2.51 -17.66 7.08
C ARG A 178 2.04 -17.55 5.63
N ARG A 179 0.78 -17.85 5.40
CA ARG A 179 0.13 -17.45 4.16
C ARG A 179 -0.14 -15.94 4.24
N ALA A 180 0.75 -15.16 3.67
CA ALA A 180 0.73 -13.71 3.80
C ALA A 180 0.30 -13.02 2.51
N LEU A 181 -0.34 -11.86 2.66
CA LEU A 181 -0.60 -10.91 1.59
C LEU A 181 0.14 -9.61 1.87
N VAL A 182 0.98 -9.19 0.95
CA VAL A 182 1.61 -7.86 0.95
C VAL A 182 0.91 -6.98 -0.09
N VAL A 183 0.40 -5.83 0.31
CA VAL A 183 -0.20 -4.85 -0.60
C VAL A 183 0.74 -3.67 -0.73
N ALA A 184 1.34 -3.49 -1.90
CA ALA A 184 2.12 -2.31 -2.26
C ALA A 184 1.19 -1.25 -2.84
N SER A 185 1.09 -0.11 -2.17
CA SER A 185 0.23 1.00 -2.58
C SER A 185 1.00 1.97 -3.47
N SER A 186 0.61 2.09 -4.73
CA SER A 186 1.27 2.98 -5.70
C SER A 186 0.36 3.37 -6.85
N ASP A 187 0.30 4.66 -7.14
CA ASP A 187 -0.10 5.13 -8.46
C ASP A 187 1.11 5.11 -9.41
N LEU A 188 0.86 5.18 -10.72
CA LEU A 188 1.88 5.27 -11.75
C LEU A 188 2.22 6.75 -12.07
N SER A 189 2.45 7.10 -13.33
CA SER A 189 2.90 8.45 -13.71
C SER A 189 1.91 9.56 -13.35
N HIS A 190 2.44 10.71 -12.92
CA HIS A 190 1.64 11.88 -12.58
C HIS A 190 1.88 13.02 -13.57
N TYR A 191 0.78 13.57 -14.11
CA TYR A 191 0.64 14.81 -14.87
C TYR A 191 1.20 14.85 -16.30
N PRO A 192 1.97 13.88 -16.86
CA PRO A 192 2.41 14.02 -18.23
C PRO A 192 1.23 13.93 -19.21
N ARG A 193 1.44 14.27 -20.47
CA ARG A 193 0.44 14.06 -21.52
C ARG A 193 0.11 12.57 -21.64
N TYR A 194 -1.11 12.25 -22.07
CA TYR A 194 -1.63 10.89 -22.14
C TYR A 194 -0.68 9.90 -22.84
N GLU A 195 -0.14 10.27 -24.01
CA GLU A 195 0.76 9.43 -24.78
C GLU A 195 2.07 9.15 -24.04
N ASP A 196 2.59 10.17 -23.32
CA ASP A 196 3.78 10.03 -22.48
C ASP A 196 3.46 9.20 -21.22
N ALA A 197 2.29 9.40 -20.60
CA ALA A 197 1.83 8.57 -19.49
C ALA A 197 1.80 7.08 -19.89
N VAL A 198 1.14 6.75 -20.99
CA VAL A 198 1.06 5.37 -21.48
C VAL A 198 2.45 4.76 -21.69
N ARG A 199 3.38 5.51 -22.27
CA ARG A 199 4.75 5.04 -22.53
C ARG A 199 5.52 4.80 -21.22
N VAL A 200 5.48 5.74 -20.30
CA VAL A 200 6.16 5.67 -18.99
C VAL A 200 5.57 4.56 -18.14
N ASP A 201 4.25 4.46 -18.08
CA ASP A 201 3.55 3.45 -17.29
C ASP A 201 3.83 2.04 -17.81
N HIS A 202 3.85 1.84 -19.13
CA HIS A 202 4.23 0.55 -19.73
C HIS A 202 5.69 0.18 -19.41
N ALA A 203 6.63 1.13 -19.42
CA ALA A 203 8.02 0.88 -19.05
C ALA A 203 8.13 0.47 -17.57
N SER A 204 7.47 1.19 -16.68
CA SER A 204 7.42 0.88 -15.24
C SER A 204 6.80 -0.50 -14.99
N LEU A 205 5.67 -0.81 -15.63
CA LEU A 205 5.01 -2.11 -15.50
C LEU A 205 5.84 -3.26 -16.05
N ALA A 206 6.54 -3.07 -17.18
CA ALA A 206 7.44 -4.08 -17.72
C ALA A 206 8.59 -4.39 -16.76
N ALA A 207 9.14 -3.36 -16.11
CA ALA A 207 10.16 -3.52 -15.09
C ALA A 207 9.63 -4.25 -13.84
N VAL A 208 8.43 -3.92 -13.37
CA VAL A 208 7.77 -4.64 -12.25
C VAL A 208 7.56 -6.11 -12.59
N VAL A 209 7.04 -6.42 -13.79
CA VAL A 209 6.78 -7.81 -14.23
C VAL A 209 8.07 -8.62 -14.37
N SER A 210 9.21 -7.98 -14.65
CA SER A 210 10.50 -8.67 -14.69
C SER A 210 10.98 -9.16 -13.31
N LEU A 211 10.38 -8.67 -12.22
CA LEU A 211 10.78 -8.91 -10.82
C LEU A 211 12.26 -8.56 -10.57
N ASP A 212 12.81 -7.63 -11.34
CA ASP A 212 14.16 -7.10 -11.15
C ASP A 212 14.11 -5.67 -10.60
N PRO A 213 14.44 -5.46 -9.31
CA PRO A 213 14.43 -4.13 -8.67
C PRO A 213 15.39 -3.13 -9.34
N LEU A 214 16.48 -3.61 -9.95
CA LEU A 214 17.41 -2.75 -10.68
C LEU A 214 16.80 -2.29 -12.01
N ALA A 215 16.06 -3.15 -12.70
CA ALA A 215 15.35 -2.77 -13.91
C ALA A 215 14.26 -1.72 -13.59
N LEU A 216 13.57 -1.84 -12.44
CA LEU A 216 12.60 -0.84 -12.02
C LEU A 216 13.28 0.51 -11.75
N GLN A 217 14.36 0.54 -10.98
CA GLN A 217 15.09 1.76 -10.68
C GLN A 217 15.61 2.42 -11.96
N ALA A 218 16.24 1.65 -12.86
CA ALA A 218 16.73 2.18 -14.14
C ALA A 218 15.60 2.73 -15.01
N SER A 219 14.45 2.07 -15.09
CA SER A 219 13.27 2.55 -15.83
C SER A 219 12.75 3.89 -15.30
N ILE A 220 12.72 4.07 -13.98
CA ILE A 220 12.30 5.32 -13.33
C ILE A 220 13.33 6.42 -13.61
N GLU A 221 14.63 6.16 -13.41
CA GLU A 221 15.72 7.11 -13.66
C GLU A 221 15.73 7.58 -15.13
N ASP A 222 15.63 6.64 -16.08
CA ASP A 222 15.59 6.94 -17.52
C ASP A 222 14.37 7.81 -17.89
N SER A 223 13.19 7.47 -17.37
CA SER A 223 11.97 8.22 -17.67
C SER A 223 12.02 9.63 -17.05
N MET A 224 12.45 9.76 -15.78
CA MET A 224 12.57 11.03 -15.08
C MET A 224 13.69 11.91 -15.69
N GLY A 225 14.79 11.31 -16.17
CA GLY A 225 15.89 11.99 -16.86
C GLY A 225 15.58 12.35 -18.31
N GLY A 226 14.55 11.77 -18.92
CA GLY A 226 14.21 11.91 -20.34
C GLY A 226 13.58 13.25 -20.76
N GLY A 227 13.42 14.21 -19.85
CA GLY A 227 12.88 15.54 -20.17
C GLY A 227 11.41 15.54 -20.58
N ILE A 228 10.63 14.56 -20.14
CA ILE A 228 9.20 14.50 -20.41
C ILE A 228 8.47 15.63 -19.70
N HIS A 229 7.72 16.43 -20.46
CA HIS A 229 7.03 17.59 -19.94
C HIS A 229 5.96 17.18 -18.91
N ASP A 230 5.93 17.87 -17.77
CA ASP A 230 5.01 17.66 -16.64
C ASP A 230 5.06 16.23 -16.02
N LEU A 231 6.08 15.44 -16.28
CA LEU A 231 6.29 14.18 -15.56
C LEU A 231 6.88 14.47 -14.16
N HIS A 232 6.06 14.34 -13.12
CA HIS A 232 6.47 14.57 -11.74
C HIS A 232 6.95 13.32 -11.02
N THR A 233 6.41 12.17 -11.39
CA THR A 233 6.85 10.85 -10.93
C THR A 233 6.40 9.79 -11.93
N CYS A 234 7.14 8.68 -12.01
CA CYS A 234 6.74 7.49 -12.76
C CYS A 234 5.94 6.52 -11.90
N MET A 235 6.19 6.54 -10.58
CA MET A 235 5.59 5.65 -9.61
C MET A 235 5.77 6.25 -8.22
N CYS A 236 4.69 6.77 -7.61
CA CYS A 236 4.79 7.40 -6.29
C CYS A 236 5.11 6.40 -5.17
N GLY A 237 4.74 5.13 -5.35
CA GLY A 237 5.00 4.02 -4.45
C GLY A 237 6.23 3.20 -4.82
N GLU A 238 7.28 3.78 -5.38
CA GLU A 238 8.52 3.07 -5.74
C GLU A 238 9.05 2.22 -4.57
N GLY A 239 9.14 2.78 -3.37
CA GLY A 239 9.61 2.05 -2.19
C GLY A 239 8.76 0.84 -1.80
N PRO A 240 7.43 0.97 -1.65
CA PRO A 240 6.51 -0.15 -1.48
C PRO A 240 6.65 -1.24 -2.54
N VAL A 241 6.69 -0.85 -3.82
CA VAL A 241 6.79 -1.80 -4.94
C VAL A 241 8.15 -2.49 -4.96
N MET A 242 9.25 -1.74 -4.83
CA MET A 242 10.62 -2.29 -4.75
C MET A 242 10.76 -3.27 -3.57
N THR A 243 10.25 -2.91 -2.39
CA THR A 243 10.25 -3.80 -1.21
C THR A 243 9.52 -5.11 -1.49
N THR A 244 8.41 -5.04 -2.23
CA THR A 244 7.59 -6.21 -2.55
C THR A 244 8.23 -7.11 -3.60
N MET A 245 9.03 -6.55 -4.50
CA MET A 245 9.79 -7.28 -5.53
C MET A 245 11.02 -8.01 -4.95
N LEU A 246 11.61 -7.47 -3.87
CA LEU A 246 12.76 -8.04 -3.14
C LEU A 246 12.34 -9.21 -2.25
#